data_e96d3a70b87c7c9bd3845dbf6b96c031
#
_entry.id   e96d3a70b87c7c9bd3845dbf6b96c031
#
_cell.length_a   1.000
_cell.length_b   1.000
_cell.length_c   1.000
_cell.angle_alpha   90.00
_cell.angle_beta   90.00
_cell.angle_gamma   90.00
#
_symmetry.space_group_name_H-M   'P 1'
#
loop_
_entity.id
_entity.type
_entity.pdbx_description
1 polymer ?
#
loop_
_entity_poly.entity_id
_entity_poly.type
_entity_poly.pdbx_seq_one_letter_code
_entity_poly.pdbx_strand_id
1 'polypeptide(L)'
;MCSTIKSIINTYFVMRNVLLTAAGIALMGCTQMNQQETLALVDVTQDYPEKAIALESVADLRLVRFEAPSEEYLFDGVPVVVSESLIVFHSFQRGDFWVFDGAGKPISAFNHKGNGPEDYLNLFGVVYDEAAKELFLAEKNKVKVFDTQGRFKRLLRLPENAWIDQLINYDAETLLLFDNQQRLHGIYPAMPPVEGEAYESSFVRISKQDGTLKGYLPAPADFEVPLMGKVQMPNGQEMPVLGTTSRIVAHREGVLLNNPESDTLCLAKGDALRPVWVTTPPIRTQGEPKSYLNGYVEAGGYRFFEVISLAKVQRPPLPTTYLAQEIKSGDVICPVLQWGDYTGKELHLSPMTIFRSRNARLGHQVLPLDELQEALETGKLKGNLKTLVEQMGEEENDLLLLMRFK
;
A
#
# COMPACT_ATOMS: atom_id res chain seq x y z
N MET A 1 18.68 -5.16 -39.94
CA MET A 1 18.31 -4.93 -38.54
C MET A 1 17.89 -6.24 -37.85
N CYS A 2 18.66 -7.29 -37.92
CA CYS A 2 18.30 -8.60 -37.34
C CYS A 2 19.51 -9.32 -36.72
N SER A 3 20.60 -8.61 -36.38
CA SER A 3 21.81 -9.23 -35.81
C SER A 3 22.10 -8.82 -34.35
N THR A 4 21.49 -7.79 -33.84
CA THR A 4 21.80 -7.25 -32.51
C THR A 4 20.97 -7.91 -31.37
N ILE A 5 19.81 -8.49 -31.67
CA ILE A 5 18.96 -9.15 -30.67
C ILE A 5 19.45 -10.55 -30.30
N LYS A 6 20.16 -11.24 -31.22
CA LYS A 6 20.74 -12.56 -30.92
C LYS A 6 21.94 -12.52 -29.97
N SER A 7 22.60 -11.38 -29.83
CA SER A 7 23.78 -11.23 -28.95
C SER A 7 23.39 -11.13 -27.48
N ILE A 8 22.24 -10.54 -27.15
CA ILE A 8 21.81 -10.32 -25.75
C ILE A 8 21.26 -11.62 -25.13
N ILE A 9 20.59 -12.45 -25.93
CA ILE A 9 20.03 -13.73 -25.44
C ILE A 9 21.15 -14.77 -25.20
N ASN A 10 22.22 -14.71 -25.93
CA ASN A 10 23.35 -15.65 -25.74
C ASN A 10 24.20 -15.31 -24.49
N THR A 11 24.24 -14.07 -24.07
CA THR A 11 24.97 -13.66 -22.86
C THR A 11 24.28 -14.15 -21.58
N TYR A 12 22.95 -14.23 -21.57
CA TYR A 12 22.21 -14.77 -20.42
C TYR A 12 22.31 -16.30 -20.28
N PHE A 13 22.47 -17.02 -21.36
CA PHE A 13 22.61 -18.48 -21.32
C PHE A 13 24.00 -18.96 -20.92
N VAL A 14 25.04 -18.16 -21.18
CA VAL A 14 26.44 -18.49 -20.85
C VAL A 14 26.73 -18.24 -19.35
N MET A 15 26.02 -17.30 -18.69
CA MET A 15 26.23 -17.05 -17.27
C MET A 15 25.63 -18.15 -16.34
N ARG A 16 24.80 -19.06 -16.86
CA ARG A 16 24.20 -20.15 -16.05
C ARG A 16 25.11 -21.38 -15.87
N ASN A 17 26.16 -21.51 -16.60
CA ASN A 17 27.04 -22.71 -16.60
C ASN A 17 28.49 -22.47 -16.12
N VAL A 18 28.82 -21.31 -15.51
CA VAL A 18 30.20 -21.00 -15.04
C VAL A 18 30.32 -21.05 -13.50
N LEU A 19 29.31 -21.47 -12.76
CA LEU A 19 29.33 -21.50 -11.28
C LEU A 19 29.66 -22.88 -10.67
N LEU A 20 30.44 -23.70 -11.37
CA LEU A 20 31.03 -24.92 -10.79
C LEU A 20 32.48 -25.03 -11.26
N THR A 21 33.41 -24.35 -10.64
CA THR A 21 34.81 -24.70 -10.38
C THR A 21 35.63 -23.44 -10.11
N ALA A 22 35.97 -23.19 -8.87
CA ALA A 22 37.28 -22.66 -8.47
C ALA A 22 37.33 -22.57 -6.93
N ALA A 23 37.86 -23.63 -6.33
CA ALA A 23 38.40 -23.59 -4.97
C ALA A 23 39.81 -22.98 -5.01
N GLY A 24 40.09 -22.12 -4.03
CA GLY A 24 41.41 -21.83 -3.55
C GLY A 24 42.11 -20.60 -4.15
N ILE A 25 42.18 -19.54 -3.39
CA ILE A 25 43.40 -18.82 -2.96
C ILE A 25 42.97 -17.80 -1.89
N ALA A 26 43.46 -18.02 -0.67
CA ALA A 26 43.35 -17.07 0.44
C ALA A 26 44.33 -15.92 0.24
N LEU A 27 43.85 -14.67 0.25
CA LEU A 27 44.65 -13.51 0.58
C LEU A 27 43.79 -12.56 1.43
N MET A 28 44.26 -12.32 2.66
CA MET A 28 43.72 -11.39 3.62
C MET A 28 43.67 -9.96 3.03
N GLY A 29 42.50 -9.44 2.92
CA GLY A 29 42.25 -8.03 2.73
C GLY A 29 40.89 -7.74 3.38
N CYS A 30 40.89 -6.94 4.47
CA CYS A 30 39.68 -6.39 5.04
C CYS A 30 38.99 -5.52 3.99
N THR A 31 38.07 -6.11 3.24
CA THR A 31 37.08 -5.40 2.46
C THR A 31 35.74 -5.65 3.15
N GLN A 32 35.09 -4.56 3.54
CA GLN A 32 33.68 -4.59 3.92
C GLN A 32 32.92 -5.39 2.84
N MET A 33 32.51 -6.58 3.20
CA MET A 33 31.55 -7.34 2.38
C MET A 33 30.28 -6.51 2.34
N ASN A 34 30.05 -5.78 1.24
CA ASN A 34 28.71 -5.42 0.83
C ASN A 34 27.92 -6.73 0.85
N GLN A 35 27.02 -6.88 1.80
CA GLN A 35 26.01 -7.92 1.74
C GLN A 35 25.21 -7.68 0.47
N GLN A 36 25.51 -8.45 -0.56
CA GLN A 36 24.68 -8.56 -1.72
C GLN A 36 23.35 -9.13 -1.18
N GLU A 37 22.36 -8.28 -0.94
CA GLU A 37 21.05 -8.73 -0.51
C GLU A 37 20.54 -9.73 -1.53
N THR A 38 20.38 -10.96 -1.09
CA THR A 38 19.89 -12.05 -1.93
C THR A 38 18.46 -11.72 -2.33
N LEU A 39 18.19 -11.72 -3.64
CA LEU A 39 16.86 -11.52 -4.19
C LEU A 39 15.88 -12.52 -3.54
N ALA A 40 14.84 -12.01 -2.89
CA ALA A 40 13.85 -12.86 -2.24
C ALA A 40 12.96 -13.53 -3.31
N LEU A 41 12.69 -14.82 -3.10
CA LEU A 41 11.82 -15.63 -3.94
C LEU A 41 10.67 -16.17 -3.10
N VAL A 42 9.44 -16.09 -3.60
CA VAL A 42 8.27 -16.72 -2.98
C VAL A 42 7.44 -17.43 -4.04
N ASP A 43 7.08 -18.66 -3.77
CA ASP A 43 6.12 -19.41 -4.57
C ASP A 43 4.70 -19.11 -4.06
N VAL A 44 3.91 -18.40 -4.88
CA VAL A 44 2.55 -17.97 -4.50
C VAL A 44 1.49 -19.05 -4.70
N THR A 45 1.89 -20.25 -5.14
CA THR A 45 0.99 -21.37 -5.40
C THR A 45 1.09 -22.47 -4.34
N GLN A 46 1.99 -22.32 -3.37
CA GLN A 46 2.20 -23.31 -2.29
C GLN A 46 1.43 -22.94 -1.03
N ASP A 47 1.08 -23.97 -0.26
CA ASP A 47 0.63 -23.81 1.12
C ASP A 47 1.85 -23.75 2.05
N TYR A 48 1.77 -22.88 3.04
CA TYR A 48 2.84 -22.67 4.02
C TYR A 48 2.37 -23.00 5.44
N PRO A 49 3.27 -23.46 6.34
CA PRO A 49 2.91 -23.82 7.71
C PRO A 49 2.47 -22.59 8.51
N GLU A 50 1.48 -22.78 9.37
CA GLU A 50 1.07 -21.75 10.32
C GLU A 50 2.12 -21.55 11.42
N LYS A 51 2.32 -20.29 11.82
CA LYS A 51 3.16 -19.89 12.94
C LYS A 51 2.51 -18.75 13.72
N ALA A 52 2.30 -18.97 15.02
CA ALA A 52 1.84 -17.92 15.91
C ALA A 52 2.95 -16.88 16.12
N ILE A 53 2.59 -15.60 16.01
CA ILE A 53 3.47 -14.45 16.23
C ILE A 53 2.73 -13.48 17.15
N ALA A 54 3.33 -13.17 18.31
CA ALA A 54 2.81 -12.11 19.17
C ALA A 54 2.96 -10.75 18.47
N LEU A 55 1.87 -9.98 18.37
CA LEU A 55 1.87 -8.67 17.70
C LEU A 55 2.89 -7.73 18.35
N GLU A 56 3.02 -7.78 19.67
CA GLU A 56 3.96 -6.99 20.46
C GLU A 56 5.43 -7.34 20.16
N SER A 57 5.70 -8.53 19.59
CA SER A 57 7.07 -8.89 19.17
C SER A 57 7.49 -8.18 17.89
N VAL A 58 6.56 -7.77 17.04
CA VAL A 58 6.81 -7.15 15.73
C VAL A 58 6.50 -5.65 15.71
N ALA A 59 5.71 -5.15 16.66
CA ALA A 59 5.32 -3.74 16.74
C ALA A 59 5.18 -3.25 18.19
N ASP A 60 5.46 -1.96 18.41
CA ASP A 60 5.00 -1.25 19.60
C ASP A 60 3.60 -0.71 19.33
N LEU A 61 2.66 -0.97 20.25
CA LEU A 61 1.24 -0.72 20.08
C LEU A 61 0.81 0.53 20.85
N ARG A 62 -0.01 1.36 20.23
CA ARG A 62 -0.64 2.52 20.84
C ARG A 62 -2.10 2.63 20.41
N LEU A 63 -2.99 2.74 21.38
CA LEU A 63 -4.41 3.02 21.15
C LEU A 63 -4.62 4.53 21.08
N VAL A 64 -5.41 4.97 20.12
CA VAL A 64 -5.83 6.37 19.99
C VAL A 64 -7.35 6.42 20.14
N ARG A 65 -7.82 7.15 21.15
CA ARG A 65 -9.21 7.56 21.35
C ARG A 65 -9.38 8.96 20.81
N PHE A 66 -10.42 9.20 20.04
CA PHE A 66 -10.68 10.50 19.42
C PHE A 66 -11.67 11.28 20.26
N GLU A 67 -11.26 12.47 20.70
CA GLU A 67 -12.12 13.38 21.46
C GLU A 67 -13.19 13.97 20.52
N ALA A 68 -14.46 13.94 20.98
CA ALA A 68 -15.58 14.57 20.30
C ALA A 68 -16.22 15.62 21.22
N PRO A 69 -15.66 16.84 21.28
CA PRO A 69 -16.21 17.89 22.15
C PRO A 69 -17.58 18.40 21.69
N SER A 70 -18.00 18.07 20.47
CA SER A 70 -19.33 18.29 19.91
C SER A 70 -19.64 17.20 18.89
N GLU A 71 -20.91 17.07 18.47
CA GLU A 71 -21.37 16.12 17.44
C GLU A 71 -20.65 16.31 16.10
N GLU A 72 -20.11 17.50 15.82
CA GLU A 72 -19.32 17.79 14.62
C GLU A 72 -18.08 16.89 14.49
N TYR A 73 -17.53 16.42 15.63
CA TYR A 73 -16.34 15.57 15.67
C TYR A 73 -16.65 14.07 15.84
N LEU A 74 -17.92 13.69 15.77
CA LEU A 74 -18.31 12.28 15.58
C LEU A 74 -18.19 11.94 14.09
N PHE A 75 -17.26 11.07 13.76
CA PHE A 75 -17.00 10.74 12.36
C PHE A 75 -17.58 9.37 11.97
N ASP A 76 -18.04 9.29 10.72
CA ASP A 76 -18.43 8.03 10.06
C ASP A 76 -17.53 7.73 8.85
N GLY A 77 -16.38 8.40 8.77
CA GLY A 77 -15.42 8.27 7.71
C GLY A 77 -14.39 7.17 7.95
N VAL A 78 -13.59 6.92 6.93
CA VAL A 78 -12.42 6.04 7.04
C VAL A 78 -11.13 6.86 7.19
N PRO A 79 -10.08 6.33 7.84
CA PRO A 79 -8.81 7.04 7.91
C PRO A 79 -8.21 7.17 6.51
N VAL A 80 -7.81 8.38 6.13
CA VAL A 80 -7.15 8.68 4.85
C VAL A 80 -5.71 9.15 5.04
N VAL A 81 -5.37 9.65 6.23
CA VAL A 81 -4.01 9.94 6.68
C VAL A 81 -3.84 9.40 8.09
N VAL A 82 -2.75 8.68 8.31
CA VAL A 82 -2.34 8.23 9.65
C VAL A 82 -0.86 8.52 9.83
N SER A 83 -0.52 9.45 10.72
CA SER A 83 0.86 9.73 11.10
C SER A 83 1.00 9.83 12.62
N GLU A 84 2.22 9.99 13.12
CA GLU A 84 2.47 10.18 14.54
C GLU A 84 1.91 11.52 15.06
N SER A 85 1.83 12.52 14.18
CA SER A 85 1.42 13.88 14.51
C SER A 85 0.01 14.24 14.06
N LEU A 86 -0.55 13.53 13.06
CA LEU A 86 -1.83 13.86 12.45
C LEU A 86 -2.59 12.60 12.01
N ILE A 87 -3.88 12.57 12.29
CA ILE A 87 -4.81 11.54 11.81
C ILE A 87 -5.98 12.25 11.15
N VAL A 88 -6.33 11.83 9.93
CA VAL A 88 -7.43 12.43 9.17
C VAL A 88 -8.39 11.34 8.72
N PHE A 89 -9.67 11.54 9.04
CA PHE A 89 -10.77 10.73 8.52
C PHE A 89 -11.48 11.47 7.40
N HIS A 90 -12.05 10.72 6.47
CA HIS A 90 -12.83 11.27 5.36
C HIS A 90 -14.04 10.40 5.04
N SER A 91 -15.18 11.04 4.87
CA SER A 91 -16.39 10.42 4.33
C SER A 91 -16.44 10.63 2.81
N PHE A 92 -16.11 9.61 2.04
CA PHE A 92 -16.17 9.68 0.56
C PHE A 92 -17.58 9.99 0.06
N GLN A 93 -18.60 9.56 0.78
CA GLN A 93 -19.97 9.76 0.41
C GLN A 93 -20.43 11.21 0.65
N ARG A 94 -20.17 11.76 1.85
CA ARG A 94 -20.58 13.12 2.22
C ARG A 94 -19.56 14.19 1.86
N GLY A 95 -18.27 13.85 1.88
CA GLY A 95 -17.16 14.76 1.60
C GLY A 95 -16.53 15.37 2.86
N ASP A 96 -16.99 15.00 4.06
CA ASP A 96 -16.47 15.55 5.31
C ASP A 96 -15.05 15.07 5.58
N PHE A 97 -14.25 15.95 6.14
CA PHE A 97 -12.93 15.67 6.70
C PHE A 97 -12.94 15.99 8.19
N TRP A 98 -12.38 15.09 9.00
CA TRP A 98 -12.10 15.29 10.41
C TRP A 98 -10.61 15.15 10.64
N VAL A 99 -10.00 16.18 11.19
CA VAL A 99 -8.56 16.28 11.41
C VAL A 99 -8.30 16.27 12.91
N PHE A 100 -7.48 15.32 13.33
CA PHE A 100 -7.05 15.16 14.72
C PHE A 100 -5.53 15.22 14.80
N ASP A 101 -5.01 15.63 15.94
CA ASP A 101 -3.60 15.42 16.24
C ASP A 101 -3.29 13.93 16.48
N GLY A 102 -2.01 13.57 16.61
CA GLY A 102 -1.62 12.18 16.82
C GLY A 102 -2.09 11.58 18.14
N ALA A 103 -2.57 12.39 19.09
CA ALA A 103 -3.15 11.93 20.37
C ALA A 103 -4.68 11.75 20.30
N GLY A 104 -5.32 12.12 19.19
CA GLY A 104 -6.76 12.06 18.99
C GLY A 104 -7.51 13.33 19.40
N LYS A 105 -6.79 14.44 19.60
CA LYS A 105 -7.40 15.75 19.88
C LYS A 105 -7.87 16.40 18.59
N PRO A 106 -9.10 16.96 18.52
CA PRO A 106 -9.60 17.58 17.30
C PRO A 106 -8.82 18.86 16.95
N ILE A 107 -8.51 19.00 15.66
CA ILE A 107 -7.87 20.17 15.09
C ILE A 107 -8.87 20.97 14.26
N SER A 108 -9.61 20.30 13.38
CA SER A 108 -10.61 20.90 12.50
C SER A 108 -11.56 19.84 11.94
N ALA A 109 -12.75 20.30 11.54
CA ALA A 109 -13.65 19.58 10.65
C ALA A 109 -14.01 20.50 9.49
N PHE A 110 -14.06 19.98 8.25
CA PHE A 110 -14.40 20.77 7.08
C PHE A 110 -15.00 19.93 5.97
N ASN A 111 -15.75 20.58 5.08
CA ASN A 111 -16.30 19.96 3.88
C ASN A 111 -16.26 20.96 2.73
N HIS A 112 -15.55 20.61 1.66
CA HIS A 112 -15.48 21.36 0.42
C HIS A 112 -15.90 20.48 -0.77
N LYS A 113 -16.85 19.56 -0.55
CA LYS A 113 -17.37 18.75 -1.65
C LYS A 113 -18.26 19.57 -2.54
N GLY A 114 -17.83 19.77 -3.77
CA GLY A 114 -18.54 20.62 -4.72
C GLY A 114 -17.86 20.72 -6.07
N ASN A 115 -18.37 21.64 -6.92
CA ASN A 115 -17.88 21.87 -8.27
C ASN A 115 -17.10 23.19 -8.43
N GLY A 116 -16.85 23.89 -7.34
CA GLY A 116 -16.07 25.14 -7.37
C GLY A 116 -14.58 24.91 -7.67
N PRO A 117 -13.83 25.96 -7.99
CA PRO A 117 -12.41 25.83 -8.34
C PRO A 117 -11.55 25.28 -7.19
N GLU A 118 -11.97 25.51 -5.96
CA GLU A 118 -11.30 25.06 -4.73
C GLU A 118 -11.91 23.78 -4.15
N ASP A 119 -13.10 23.39 -4.62
CA ASP A 119 -13.83 22.22 -4.13
C ASP A 119 -13.26 20.91 -4.69
N TYR A 120 -13.49 19.79 -3.98
CA TYR A 120 -13.19 18.44 -4.45
C TYR A 120 -14.47 17.63 -4.66
N LEU A 121 -14.41 16.61 -5.53
CA LEU A 121 -15.53 15.69 -5.77
C LEU A 121 -15.17 14.25 -5.43
N ASN A 122 -14.33 13.64 -6.28
CA ASN A 122 -13.97 12.23 -6.19
C ASN A 122 -12.47 12.13 -5.88
N LEU A 123 -12.17 11.77 -4.63
CA LEU A 123 -10.79 11.62 -4.19
C LEU A 123 -10.33 10.18 -4.38
N PHE A 124 -9.18 9.99 -5.02
CA PHE A 124 -8.49 8.72 -5.18
C PHE A 124 -7.37 8.53 -4.14
N GLY A 125 -6.89 9.60 -3.54
CA GLY A 125 -5.88 9.55 -2.50
C GLY A 125 -5.72 10.86 -1.75
N VAL A 126 -5.27 10.75 -0.50
CA VAL A 126 -4.88 11.87 0.34
C VAL A 126 -3.50 11.59 0.89
N VAL A 127 -2.61 12.58 0.82
CA VAL A 127 -1.26 12.49 1.38
C VAL A 127 -1.00 13.72 2.24
N TYR A 128 -0.41 13.52 3.39
CA TYR A 128 0.01 14.58 4.30
C TYR A 128 1.52 14.81 4.19
N ASP A 129 1.92 16.03 3.93
CA ASP A 129 3.30 16.48 4.06
C ASP A 129 3.48 17.10 5.45
N GLU A 130 4.17 16.37 6.32
CA GLU A 130 4.35 16.77 7.71
C GLU A 130 5.22 18.03 7.86
N ALA A 131 6.23 18.18 6.99
CA ALA A 131 7.13 19.32 7.01
C ALA A 131 6.43 20.63 6.59
N ALA A 132 5.61 20.55 5.56
CA ALA A 132 4.83 21.68 5.04
C ALA A 132 3.49 21.89 5.78
N LYS A 133 3.02 20.88 6.54
CA LYS A 133 1.67 20.79 7.14
C LYS A 133 0.57 20.95 6.09
N GLU A 134 0.72 20.25 4.97
CA GLU A 134 -0.16 20.30 3.83
C GLU A 134 -0.79 18.95 3.51
N LEU A 135 -2.07 19.00 3.14
CA LEU A 135 -2.84 17.86 2.64
C LEU A 135 -2.94 17.95 1.13
N PHE A 136 -2.45 16.92 0.44
CA PHE A 136 -2.55 16.79 -1.01
C PHE A 136 -3.72 15.84 -1.33
N LEU A 137 -4.78 16.37 -1.90
CA LEU A 137 -6.02 15.67 -2.24
C LEU A 137 -6.02 15.37 -3.75
N ALA A 138 -5.81 14.10 -4.09
CA ALA A 138 -5.75 13.66 -5.48
C ALA A 138 -7.14 13.35 -6.04
N GLU A 139 -7.50 14.03 -7.11
CA GLU A 139 -8.58 13.70 -8.03
C GLU A 139 -7.97 13.03 -9.29
N LYS A 140 -8.77 12.74 -10.31
CA LYS A 140 -8.31 11.98 -11.49
C LYS A 140 -7.01 12.57 -12.12
N ASN A 141 -7.00 13.87 -12.45
CA ASN A 141 -5.91 14.51 -13.18
C ASN A 141 -5.47 15.85 -12.56
N LYS A 142 -5.69 15.99 -11.27
CA LYS A 142 -5.29 17.17 -10.51
C LYS A 142 -5.10 16.82 -9.04
N VAL A 143 -4.28 17.60 -8.35
CA VAL A 143 -4.11 17.50 -6.91
C VAL A 143 -4.39 18.88 -6.31
N LYS A 144 -5.32 18.95 -5.38
CA LYS A 144 -5.62 20.15 -4.61
C LYS A 144 -4.89 20.11 -3.29
N VAL A 145 -4.31 21.23 -2.92
CA VAL A 145 -3.52 21.36 -1.70
C VAL A 145 -4.26 22.23 -0.70
N PHE A 146 -4.45 21.67 0.50
CA PHE A 146 -5.09 22.32 1.64
C PHE A 146 -4.12 22.36 2.82
N ASP A 147 -4.35 23.27 3.75
CA ASP A 147 -3.74 23.14 5.08
C ASP A 147 -4.59 22.24 5.99
N THR A 148 -4.12 21.99 7.20
CA THR A 148 -4.81 21.15 8.20
C THR A 148 -6.05 21.78 8.79
N GLN A 149 -6.36 23.05 8.46
CA GLN A 149 -7.59 23.77 8.81
C GLN A 149 -8.62 23.75 7.66
N GLY A 150 -8.33 23.01 6.58
CA GLY A 150 -9.22 22.93 5.41
C GLY A 150 -9.16 24.15 4.49
N ARG A 151 -8.18 25.06 4.63
CA ARG A 151 -8.05 26.20 3.74
C ARG A 151 -7.30 25.81 2.47
N PHE A 152 -7.93 26.08 1.31
CA PHE A 152 -7.30 25.85 0.01
C PHE A 152 -6.04 26.69 -0.15
N LYS A 153 -4.98 26.10 -0.69
CA LYS A 153 -3.69 26.75 -0.92
C LYS A 153 -3.36 26.89 -2.40
N ARG A 154 -3.49 25.81 -3.16
CA ARG A 154 -3.14 25.80 -4.59
C ARG A 154 -3.65 24.53 -5.29
N LEU A 155 -3.63 24.58 -6.62
CA LEU A 155 -3.99 23.48 -7.51
C LEU A 155 -2.73 23.05 -8.29
N LEU A 156 -2.39 21.75 -8.19
CA LEU A 156 -1.42 21.12 -9.07
C LEU A 156 -2.16 20.58 -10.28
N ARG A 157 -1.87 21.11 -11.48
CA ARG A 157 -2.46 20.65 -12.74
C ARG A 157 -1.58 19.59 -13.36
N LEU A 158 -2.18 18.49 -13.77
CA LEU A 158 -1.54 17.38 -14.45
C LEU A 158 -2.05 17.31 -15.90
N PRO A 159 -1.44 16.52 -16.78
CA PRO A 159 -1.95 16.26 -18.10
C PRO A 159 -3.43 15.87 -18.09
N GLU A 160 -4.18 16.31 -19.09
CA GLU A 160 -5.64 16.13 -19.15
C GLU A 160 -6.05 14.66 -19.02
N ASN A 161 -5.23 13.78 -19.56
CA ASN A 161 -5.47 12.35 -19.59
C ASN A 161 -4.81 11.58 -18.46
N ALA A 162 -4.14 12.22 -17.52
CA ALA A 162 -3.62 11.55 -16.34
C ALA A 162 -4.77 10.92 -15.51
N TRP A 163 -4.49 9.76 -14.97
CA TRP A 163 -5.41 9.07 -14.05
C TRP A 163 -4.66 8.61 -12.82
N ILE A 164 -4.61 9.48 -11.81
CA ILE A 164 -3.97 9.15 -10.54
C ILE A 164 -4.75 8.02 -9.86
N ASP A 165 -4.07 6.91 -9.57
CA ASP A 165 -4.59 5.81 -8.76
C ASP A 165 -4.01 5.83 -7.35
N GLN A 166 -2.70 6.10 -7.25
CA GLN A 166 -1.99 6.17 -5.97
C GLN A 166 -0.99 7.32 -5.97
N LEU A 167 -0.72 7.81 -4.77
CA LEU A 167 0.23 8.91 -4.60
C LEU A 167 0.90 8.83 -3.22
N ILE A 168 2.17 9.26 -3.13
CA ILE A 168 2.97 9.27 -1.89
C ILE A 168 3.93 10.47 -1.90
N ASN A 169 4.33 10.96 -0.73
CA ASN A 169 5.51 11.83 -0.62
C ASN A 169 6.76 11.04 -1.05
N TYR A 170 7.48 11.52 -2.06
CA TYR A 170 8.70 10.86 -2.51
C TYR A 170 9.93 11.46 -1.84
N ASP A 171 10.03 12.76 -1.86
CA ASP A 171 11.05 13.55 -1.18
C ASP A 171 10.49 14.92 -0.72
N ALA A 172 11.36 15.84 -0.31
CA ALA A 172 10.95 17.16 0.18
C ALA A 172 10.20 18.00 -0.88
N GLU A 173 10.51 17.80 -2.17
CA GLU A 173 10.02 18.65 -3.26
C GLU A 173 9.01 17.93 -4.17
N THR A 174 8.98 16.58 -4.15
CA THR A 174 8.20 15.81 -5.12
C THR A 174 7.22 14.85 -4.49
N LEU A 175 6.12 14.62 -5.21
CA LEU A 175 5.21 13.50 -5.04
C LEU A 175 5.54 12.44 -6.09
N LEU A 176 5.43 11.17 -5.72
CA LEU A 176 5.39 10.05 -6.65
C LEU A 176 3.96 9.59 -6.80
N LEU A 177 3.49 9.51 -8.02
CA LEU A 177 2.17 9.01 -8.35
C LEU A 177 2.24 7.79 -9.28
N PHE A 178 1.22 6.93 -9.21
CA PHE A 178 0.96 5.91 -10.21
C PHE A 178 -0.16 6.39 -11.11
N ASP A 179 0.18 6.58 -12.40
CA ASP A 179 -0.77 6.89 -13.46
C ASP A 179 -1.32 5.59 -14.05
N ASN A 180 -2.63 5.38 -13.90
CA ASN A 180 -3.30 4.15 -14.29
C ASN A 180 -3.75 4.14 -15.76
N GLN A 181 -3.50 5.20 -16.54
CA GLN A 181 -4.00 5.36 -17.89
C GLN A 181 -3.59 4.22 -18.82
N GLN A 182 -2.31 3.85 -18.81
CA GLN A 182 -1.81 2.77 -19.67
C GLN A 182 -2.40 1.40 -19.31
N ARG A 183 -2.58 1.14 -18.00
CA ARG A 183 -3.20 -0.09 -17.51
C ARG A 183 -4.66 -0.21 -17.94
N LEU A 184 -5.42 0.89 -17.89
CA LEU A 184 -6.81 0.91 -18.32
C LEU A 184 -6.96 0.57 -19.80
N HIS A 185 -6.07 1.03 -20.65
CA HIS A 185 -6.04 0.63 -22.06
C HIS A 185 -5.76 -0.88 -22.25
N GLY A 186 -4.84 -1.45 -21.46
CA GLY A 186 -4.58 -2.88 -21.48
C GLY A 186 -5.80 -3.72 -21.05
N ILE A 187 -6.57 -3.26 -20.07
CA ILE A 187 -7.76 -3.94 -19.56
C ILE A 187 -8.98 -3.75 -20.47
N TYR A 188 -9.14 -2.56 -21.03
CA TYR A 188 -10.27 -2.17 -21.86
C TYR A 188 -9.80 -1.69 -23.25
N PRO A 189 -9.32 -2.60 -24.12
CA PRO A 189 -8.78 -2.21 -25.43
C PRO A 189 -9.82 -1.54 -26.35
N ALA A 190 -11.11 -1.69 -26.04
CA ALA A 190 -12.20 -0.99 -26.73
C ALA A 190 -12.37 0.47 -26.29
N MET A 191 -11.67 0.93 -25.23
CA MET A 191 -11.66 2.35 -24.91
C MET A 191 -10.96 3.12 -26.04
N PRO A 192 -11.55 4.20 -26.56
CA PRO A 192 -10.90 5.00 -27.57
C PRO A 192 -9.54 5.49 -27.05
N PRO A 193 -8.53 5.60 -27.94
CA PRO A 193 -7.27 6.24 -27.59
C PRO A 193 -7.58 7.61 -27.00
N VAL A 194 -6.93 7.95 -25.90
CA VAL A 194 -7.15 9.22 -25.26
C VAL A 194 -6.37 10.28 -26.04
N GLU A 195 -7.09 11.21 -26.69
CA GLU A 195 -6.47 12.35 -27.36
C GLU A 195 -6.03 13.38 -26.30
N GLY A 196 -4.86 13.98 -26.47
CA GLY A 196 -4.33 15.03 -25.59
C GLY A 196 -3.08 14.60 -24.79
N GLU A 197 -2.64 15.46 -23.89
CA GLU A 197 -1.45 15.24 -23.09
C GLU A 197 -1.64 14.11 -22.09
N ALA A 198 -0.68 13.17 -22.05
CA ALA A 198 -0.60 12.06 -21.13
C ALA A 198 0.84 11.87 -20.64
N TYR A 199 1.03 11.12 -19.57
CA TYR A 199 2.35 10.71 -19.11
C TYR A 199 2.90 9.55 -19.97
N GLU A 200 4.21 9.53 -20.16
CA GLU A 200 4.91 8.48 -20.92
C GLU A 200 5.13 7.20 -20.11
N SER A 201 5.03 7.26 -18.78
CA SER A 201 5.21 6.13 -17.86
C SER A 201 4.24 6.23 -16.69
N SER A 202 3.96 5.08 -16.08
CA SER A 202 3.01 5.00 -14.96
C SER A 202 3.57 5.49 -13.62
N PHE A 203 4.89 5.45 -13.41
CA PHE A 203 5.49 5.92 -12.16
C PHE A 203 6.10 7.31 -12.34
N VAL A 204 5.35 8.32 -11.96
CA VAL A 204 5.58 9.74 -12.31
C VAL A 204 5.95 10.55 -11.08
N ARG A 205 7.04 11.30 -11.14
CA ARG A 205 7.41 12.30 -10.13
C ARG A 205 6.94 13.68 -10.57
N ILE A 206 6.21 14.37 -9.70
CA ILE A 206 5.71 15.73 -9.93
C ILE A 206 6.13 16.67 -8.80
N SER A 207 6.24 17.94 -9.12
CA SER A 207 6.51 19.01 -8.15
C SER A 207 5.34 19.20 -7.19
N LYS A 208 5.60 19.32 -5.89
CA LYS A 208 4.62 19.71 -4.86
C LYS A 208 4.16 21.15 -4.98
N GLN A 209 4.91 21.98 -5.70
CA GLN A 209 4.62 23.42 -5.86
C GLN A 209 3.52 23.66 -6.89
N ASP A 210 3.64 23.04 -8.06
CA ASP A 210 2.86 23.38 -9.24
C ASP A 210 2.39 22.18 -10.08
N GLY A 211 2.80 20.96 -9.73
CA GLY A 211 2.45 19.73 -10.45
C GLY A 211 3.30 19.48 -11.70
N THR A 212 4.32 20.30 -11.99
CA THR A 212 5.21 20.07 -13.14
C THR A 212 5.93 18.74 -13.03
N LEU A 213 6.07 18.06 -14.19
CA LEU A 213 6.81 16.81 -14.30
C LEU A 213 8.27 16.99 -13.87
N LYS A 214 8.75 16.13 -12.97
CA LYS A 214 10.14 16.09 -12.51
C LYS A 214 10.89 14.87 -13.03
N GLY A 215 10.19 13.88 -13.56
CA GLY A 215 10.76 12.70 -14.18
C GLY A 215 9.93 11.44 -13.93
N TYR A 216 10.43 10.33 -14.44
CA TYR A 216 9.81 9.02 -14.31
C TYR A 216 10.73 8.07 -13.57
N LEU A 217 10.16 7.09 -12.86
CA LEU A 217 10.93 5.95 -12.38
C LEU A 217 10.79 4.82 -13.41
N PRO A 218 11.92 4.22 -13.86
CA PRO A 218 11.93 3.25 -14.94
C PRO A 218 11.52 1.84 -14.49
N ALA A 219 10.43 1.75 -13.71
CA ALA A 219 9.90 0.46 -13.30
C ALA A 219 9.26 -0.25 -14.49
N PRO A 220 9.42 -1.58 -14.62
CA PRO A 220 8.76 -2.35 -15.65
C PRO A 220 7.24 -2.14 -15.58
N ALA A 221 6.67 -1.60 -16.64
CA ALA A 221 5.23 -1.43 -16.80
C ALA A 221 4.75 -2.39 -17.87
N ASP A 222 4.38 -3.60 -17.43
CA ASP A 222 3.82 -4.62 -18.29
C ASP A 222 2.40 -4.93 -17.80
N PHE A 223 1.40 -4.62 -18.61
CA PHE A 223 0.00 -4.78 -18.29
C PHE A 223 -0.71 -5.81 -19.19
N GLU A 224 0.04 -6.70 -19.83
CA GLU A 224 -0.53 -7.73 -20.71
C GLU A 224 -1.37 -8.77 -19.94
N VAL A 225 -1.15 -8.93 -18.63
CA VAL A 225 -1.95 -9.81 -17.79
C VAL A 225 -2.93 -8.95 -16.97
N PRO A 226 -4.23 -8.96 -17.30
CA PRO A 226 -5.20 -8.24 -16.48
C PRO A 226 -5.33 -8.90 -15.11
N LEU A 227 -5.13 -8.11 -14.03
CA LEU A 227 -5.34 -8.59 -12.65
C LEU A 227 -6.84 -8.54 -12.31
N MET A 228 -7.61 -9.41 -12.93
CA MET A 228 -9.07 -9.48 -12.78
C MET A 228 -9.52 -10.87 -12.39
N GLY A 229 -10.25 -10.96 -11.29
CA GLY A 229 -11.07 -12.12 -10.97
C GLY A 229 -12.48 -11.99 -11.55
N LYS A 230 -13.36 -12.88 -11.16
CA LYS A 230 -14.75 -12.90 -11.62
C LYS A 230 -15.71 -13.04 -10.45
N VAL A 231 -16.79 -12.27 -10.48
CA VAL A 231 -17.92 -12.43 -9.55
C VAL A 231 -19.07 -13.11 -10.27
N GLN A 232 -19.55 -14.21 -9.71
CA GLN A 232 -20.74 -14.93 -10.20
C GLN A 232 -21.98 -14.22 -9.66
N MET A 233 -22.75 -13.63 -10.57
CA MET A 233 -24.03 -13.01 -10.22
C MET A 233 -25.14 -14.06 -10.03
N PRO A 234 -26.19 -13.76 -9.23
CA PRO A 234 -27.33 -14.68 -9.02
C PRO A 234 -28.05 -15.08 -10.30
N ASN A 235 -28.02 -14.23 -11.33
CA ASN A 235 -28.62 -14.49 -12.65
C ASN A 235 -27.73 -15.37 -13.57
N GLY A 236 -26.62 -15.88 -13.07
CA GLY A 236 -25.66 -16.70 -13.83
C GLY A 236 -24.62 -15.92 -14.64
N GLN A 237 -24.73 -14.59 -14.71
CA GLN A 237 -23.72 -13.76 -15.38
C GLN A 237 -22.44 -13.67 -14.57
N GLU A 238 -21.31 -13.47 -15.25
CA GLU A 238 -20.01 -13.17 -14.63
C GLU A 238 -19.68 -11.70 -14.84
N MET A 239 -19.28 -11.05 -13.75
CA MET A 239 -18.76 -9.68 -13.81
C MET A 239 -17.27 -9.69 -13.45
N PRO A 240 -16.43 -8.94 -14.17
CA PRO A 240 -15.04 -8.78 -13.80
C PRO A 240 -14.92 -7.99 -12.50
N VAL A 241 -14.00 -8.38 -11.64
CA VAL A 241 -13.60 -7.64 -10.44
C VAL A 241 -12.09 -7.44 -10.45
N LEU A 242 -11.66 -6.20 -10.34
CA LEU A 242 -10.23 -5.87 -10.29
C LEU A 242 -9.63 -6.35 -8.97
N GLY A 243 -8.46 -6.96 -9.05
CA GLY A 243 -7.64 -7.23 -7.88
C GLY A 243 -7.10 -5.94 -7.28
N THR A 244 -7.11 -5.85 -5.96
CA THR A 244 -6.48 -4.74 -5.24
C THR A 244 -4.96 -4.78 -5.47
N THR A 245 -4.36 -3.64 -5.82
CA THR A 245 -2.92 -3.54 -6.03
C THR A 245 -2.35 -2.34 -5.29
N SER A 246 -1.32 -2.58 -4.47
CA SER A 246 -0.50 -1.53 -3.88
C SER A 246 0.69 -1.26 -4.80
N ARG A 247 0.52 -0.35 -5.76
CA ARG A 247 1.54 -0.03 -6.78
C ARG A 247 2.75 0.69 -6.19
N ILE A 248 2.52 1.47 -5.17
CA ILE A 248 3.53 2.25 -4.46
C ILE A 248 3.42 1.93 -2.97
N VAL A 249 4.45 1.31 -2.40
CA VAL A 249 4.49 0.95 -0.98
C VAL A 249 5.67 1.64 -0.31
N ALA A 250 5.43 2.36 0.78
CA ALA A 250 6.50 2.97 1.55
C ALA A 250 7.46 1.90 2.10
N HIS A 251 8.76 2.14 1.96
CA HIS A 251 9.82 1.26 2.46
C HIS A 251 10.85 2.05 3.26
N ARG A 252 11.55 1.40 4.20
CA ARG A 252 12.55 2.06 5.08
C ARG A 252 13.67 2.76 4.32
N GLU A 253 14.01 2.25 3.14
CA GLU A 253 15.09 2.78 2.30
C GLU A 253 14.62 3.64 1.14
N GLY A 254 13.31 3.72 0.89
CA GLY A 254 12.73 4.42 -0.25
C GLY A 254 11.29 4.01 -0.49
N VAL A 255 10.99 3.58 -1.70
CA VAL A 255 9.64 3.19 -2.11
C VAL A 255 9.70 1.88 -2.91
N LEU A 256 8.86 0.91 -2.56
CA LEU A 256 8.66 -0.27 -3.38
C LEU A 256 7.71 0.08 -4.52
N LEU A 257 8.14 -0.22 -5.74
CA LEU A 257 7.34 -0.13 -6.95
C LEU A 257 6.88 -1.53 -7.30
N ASN A 258 5.58 -1.76 -7.13
CA ASN A 258 4.97 -3.06 -7.32
C ASN A 258 4.22 -3.10 -8.65
N ASN A 259 4.70 -3.93 -9.55
CA ASN A 259 4.00 -4.28 -10.77
C ASN A 259 3.81 -5.80 -10.83
N PRO A 260 2.74 -6.33 -10.22
CA PRO A 260 2.53 -7.78 -10.14
C PRO A 260 2.48 -8.49 -11.49
N GLU A 261 2.15 -7.77 -12.57
CA GLU A 261 2.14 -8.30 -13.93
C GLU A 261 3.56 -8.65 -14.43
N SER A 262 4.59 -7.99 -13.87
CA SER A 262 6.00 -8.28 -14.20
C SER A 262 6.67 -9.28 -13.24
N ASP A 263 5.95 -9.77 -12.23
CA ASP A 263 6.44 -10.70 -11.19
C ASP A 263 7.63 -10.17 -10.37
N THR A 264 8.05 -8.93 -10.59
CA THR A 264 9.23 -8.33 -9.95
C THR A 264 8.85 -7.08 -9.17
N LEU A 265 9.20 -7.08 -7.88
CA LEU A 265 9.10 -5.92 -7.01
C LEU A 265 10.43 -5.19 -6.98
N CYS A 266 10.41 -3.90 -7.26
CA CYS A 266 11.61 -3.06 -7.28
C CYS A 266 11.62 -2.04 -6.14
N LEU A 267 12.77 -1.80 -5.54
CA LEU A 267 13.00 -0.69 -4.60
C LEU A 267 13.59 0.51 -5.34
N ALA A 268 12.90 1.63 -5.26
CA ALA A 268 13.34 2.93 -5.75
C ALA A 268 13.91 3.78 -4.62
N LYS A 269 15.10 4.36 -4.83
CA LYS A 269 15.75 5.30 -3.92
C LYS A 269 16.41 6.42 -4.74
N GLY A 270 15.89 7.62 -4.68
CA GLY A 270 16.24 8.68 -5.63
C GLY A 270 15.97 8.20 -7.06
N ASP A 271 16.94 8.29 -7.94
CA ASP A 271 16.82 7.81 -9.34
C ASP A 271 17.25 6.34 -9.52
N ALA A 272 17.76 5.70 -8.46
CA ALA A 272 18.19 4.31 -8.50
C ALA A 272 17.01 3.36 -8.31
N LEU A 273 16.98 2.30 -9.12
CA LEU A 273 16.00 1.22 -9.05
C LEU A 273 16.72 -0.12 -8.98
N ARG A 274 16.34 -0.97 -8.03
CA ARG A 274 16.86 -2.33 -7.91
C ARG A 274 15.75 -3.35 -7.67
N PRO A 275 15.80 -4.54 -8.29
CA PRO A 275 14.89 -5.63 -7.93
C PRO A 275 15.19 -6.12 -6.51
N VAL A 276 14.16 -6.38 -5.71
CA VAL A 276 14.28 -6.87 -4.33
C VAL A 276 13.52 -8.17 -4.09
N TRP A 277 12.58 -8.49 -4.98
CA TRP A 277 11.72 -9.66 -4.82
C TRP A 277 11.24 -10.17 -6.18
N VAL A 278 11.15 -11.49 -6.33
CA VAL A 278 10.53 -12.14 -7.50
C VAL A 278 9.48 -13.13 -7.03
N THR A 279 8.29 -13.04 -7.61
CA THR A 279 7.19 -13.99 -7.42
C THR A 279 7.35 -15.18 -8.35
N THR A 280 7.17 -16.39 -7.82
CA THR A 280 7.22 -17.64 -8.61
C THR A 280 5.96 -18.47 -8.39
N PRO A 281 5.48 -19.23 -9.39
CA PRO A 281 5.84 -19.10 -10.81
C PRO A 281 5.37 -17.74 -11.36
N PRO A 282 5.98 -17.25 -12.45
CA PRO A 282 5.52 -16.03 -13.10
C PRO A 282 4.03 -16.09 -13.42
N ILE A 283 3.30 -14.99 -13.19
CA ILE A 283 1.83 -14.95 -13.34
C ILE A 283 1.36 -15.38 -14.75
N ARG A 284 2.19 -15.13 -15.78
CA ARG A 284 1.91 -15.53 -17.16
C ARG A 284 1.92 -17.04 -17.36
N THR A 285 2.67 -17.78 -16.56
CA THR A 285 2.85 -19.23 -16.67
C THR A 285 2.01 -20.03 -15.69
N GLN A 286 1.31 -19.35 -14.76
CA GLN A 286 0.41 -20.01 -13.81
C GLN A 286 -0.83 -20.57 -14.50
N GLY A 287 -1.32 -21.70 -13.97
CA GLY A 287 -2.67 -22.19 -14.26
C GLY A 287 -3.76 -21.30 -13.63
N GLU A 288 -5.03 -21.59 -13.92
CA GLU A 288 -6.17 -20.91 -13.29
C GLU A 288 -6.58 -21.58 -11.97
N PRO A 289 -6.92 -20.82 -10.92
CA PRO A 289 -6.86 -19.35 -10.86
C PRO A 289 -5.43 -18.84 -10.68
N LYS A 290 -5.09 -17.75 -11.36
CA LYS A 290 -3.80 -17.08 -11.16
C LYS A 290 -3.76 -16.38 -9.81
N SER A 291 -2.55 -16.21 -9.27
CA SER A 291 -2.30 -15.50 -8.02
C SER A 291 -1.12 -14.55 -8.16
N TYR A 292 -1.16 -13.44 -7.44
CA TYR A 292 -0.07 -12.45 -7.44
C TYR A 292 0.20 -11.92 -6.05
N LEU A 293 1.45 -11.49 -5.82
CA LEU A 293 1.90 -10.83 -4.60
C LEU A 293 1.62 -9.33 -4.67
N ASN A 294 1.02 -8.76 -3.60
CA ASN A 294 0.66 -7.36 -3.53
C ASN A 294 1.64 -6.51 -2.70
N GLY A 295 2.95 -6.72 -2.87
CA GLY A 295 4.00 -6.03 -2.12
C GLY A 295 4.19 -6.56 -0.70
N TYR A 296 5.07 -5.93 0.08
CA TYR A 296 5.32 -6.32 1.48
C TYR A 296 5.57 -5.14 2.40
N VAL A 297 5.48 -5.39 3.71
CA VAL A 297 5.94 -4.51 4.79
C VAL A 297 6.90 -5.27 5.70
N GLU A 298 7.89 -4.57 6.26
CA GLU A 298 8.87 -5.15 7.18
C GLU A 298 8.55 -4.81 8.63
N ALA A 299 8.43 -5.84 9.47
CA ALA A 299 8.22 -5.69 10.91
C ALA A 299 8.84 -6.87 11.68
N GLY A 300 9.57 -6.58 12.75
CA GLY A 300 10.08 -7.59 13.69
C GLY A 300 10.93 -8.70 13.05
N GLY A 301 11.67 -8.41 11.98
CA GLY A 301 12.48 -9.40 11.26
C GLY A 301 11.73 -10.24 10.23
N TYR A 302 10.48 -9.88 9.92
CA TYR A 302 9.65 -10.50 8.89
C TYR A 302 9.31 -9.52 7.79
N ARG A 303 9.09 -10.05 6.57
CA ARG A 303 8.39 -9.39 5.46
C ARG A 303 6.98 -9.94 5.41
N PHE A 304 5.99 -9.17 5.78
CA PHE A 304 4.57 -9.53 5.72
C PHE A 304 3.99 -9.08 4.38
N PHE A 305 3.28 -9.97 3.70
CA PHE A 305 2.72 -9.73 2.38
C PHE A 305 1.39 -10.46 2.19
N GLU A 306 0.68 -10.09 1.16
CA GLU A 306 -0.56 -10.74 0.76
C GLU A 306 -0.45 -11.29 -0.65
N VAL A 307 -1.03 -12.47 -0.83
CA VAL A 307 -1.19 -13.13 -2.14
C VAL A 307 -2.67 -13.12 -2.48
N ILE A 308 -3.01 -12.49 -3.59
CA ILE A 308 -4.39 -12.34 -4.06
C ILE A 308 -4.63 -13.33 -5.18
N SER A 309 -5.67 -14.16 -5.03
CA SER A 309 -6.09 -15.12 -6.04
C SER A 309 -7.14 -14.50 -6.96
N LEU A 310 -6.95 -14.60 -8.27
CA LEU A 310 -7.91 -14.17 -9.29
C LEU A 310 -9.02 -15.22 -9.52
N ALA A 311 -9.39 -15.93 -8.47
CA ALA A 311 -10.43 -16.93 -8.51
C ALA A 311 -11.81 -16.33 -8.78
N LYS A 312 -12.72 -17.19 -9.23
CA LYS A 312 -14.13 -16.88 -9.33
C LYS A 312 -14.78 -16.93 -7.94
N VAL A 313 -15.48 -15.87 -7.56
CA VAL A 313 -16.13 -15.73 -6.26
C VAL A 313 -17.61 -15.41 -6.41
N GLN A 314 -18.38 -15.62 -5.34
CA GLN A 314 -19.81 -15.24 -5.31
C GLN A 314 -19.99 -13.74 -4.98
N ARG A 315 -19.04 -13.14 -4.30
CA ARG A 315 -19.01 -11.71 -3.95
C ARG A 315 -17.57 -11.27 -3.65
N PRO A 316 -17.23 -9.99 -3.88
CA PRO A 316 -15.95 -9.42 -3.44
C PRO A 316 -15.81 -9.47 -1.90
N PRO A 317 -14.57 -9.40 -1.36
CA PRO A 317 -13.30 -9.29 -2.10
C PRO A 317 -12.82 -10.61 -2.71
N LEU A 318 -11.75 -10.55 -3.53
CA LEU A 318 -11.05 -11.74 -4.01
C LEU A 318 -10.35 -12.47 -2.85
N PRO A 319 -10.19 -13.79 -2.91
CA PRO A 319 -9.49 -14.55 -1.89
C PRO A 319 -8.06 -14.04 -1.70
N THR A 320 -7.70 -13.78 -0.46
CA THR A 320 -6.40 -13.25 -0.07
C THR A 320 -5.78 -14.14 0.99
N THR A 321 -4.54 -14.56 0.77
CA THR A 321 -3.72 -15.29 1.73
C THR A 321 -2.65 -14.35 2.29
N TYR A 322 -2.57 -14.25 3.61
CA TYR A 322 -1.56 -13.46 4.29
C TYR A 322 -0.38 -14.35 4.66
N LEU A 323 0.81 -13.95 4.24
CA LEU A 323 2.04 -14.69 4.42
C LEU A 323 3.12 -13.81 5.06
N ALA A 324 4.14 -14.45 5.62
CA ALA A 324 5.32 -13.76 6.10
C ALA A 324 6.59 -14.54 5.75
N GLN A 325 7.64 -13.84 5.32
CA GLN A 325 8.96 -14.40 5.15
C GLN A 325 9.87 -13.93 6.30
N GLU A 326 10.47 -14.85 7.02
CA GLU A 326 11.52 -14.50 7.99
C GLU A 326 12.77 -14.04 7.22
N ILE A 327 13.21 -12.79 7.46
CA ILE A 327 14.29 -12.16 6.68
C ILE A 327 15.61 -12.92 6.83
N LYS A 328 15.86 -13.47 8.03
CA LYS A 328 17.14 -14.13 8.35
C LYS A 328 17.27 -15.52 7.73
N SER A 329 16.23 -16.33 7.78
CA SER A 329 16.24 -17.72 7.28
C SER A 329 15.76 -17.84 5.83
N GLY A 330 14.89 -16.91 5.40
CA GLY A 330 14.17 -16.97 4.12
C GLY A 330 12.93 -17.86 4.18
N ASP A 331 12.61 -18.47 5.34
CA ASP A 331 11.44 -19.33 5.50
C ASP A 331 10.15 -18.54 5.36
N VAL A 332 9.19 -19.12 4.63
CA VAL A 332 7.84 -18.53 4.46
C VAL A 332 6.85 -19.29 5.33
N ILE A 333 5.96 -18.54 5.96
CA ILE A 333 4.94 -19.05 6.89
C ILE A 333 3.59 -18.37 6.63
N CYS A 334 2.51 -18.97 7.12
CA CYS A 334 1.21 -18.36 7.31
C CYS A 334 1.15 -17.79 8.75
N PRO A 335 1.28 -16.46 8.95
CA PRO A 335 1.36 -15.88 10.29
C PRO A 335 -0.02 -15.84 10.94
N VAL A 336 -0.12 -16.35 12.18
CA VAL A 336 -1.28 -16.14 13.05
C VAL A 336 -0.90 -15.09 14.07
N LEU A 337 -1.28 -13.84 13.82
CA LEU A 337 -0.97 -12.73 14.72
C LEU A 337 -1.84 -12.81 15.98
N GLN A 338 -1.21 -12.77 17.13
CA GLN A 338 -1.89 -12.80 18.42
C GLN A 338 -1.67 -11.47 19.15
N TRP A 339 -2.76 -10.86 19.57
CA TRP A 339 -2.73 -9.64 20.37
C TRP A 339 -3.16 -9.94 21.81
N GLY A 340 -2.29 -9.65 22.77
CA GLY A 340 -2.52 -9.97 24.17
C GLY A 340 -3.76 -9.29 24.77
N ASP A 341 -4.06 -8.06 24.34
CA ASP A 341 -5.19 -7.28 24.83
C ASP A 341 -6.53 -7.62 24.16
N TYR A 342 -6.55 -8.35 23.03
CA TYR A 342 -7.77 -8.73 22.32
C TYR A 342 -7.74 -10.19 21.87
N THR A 343 -8.31 -11.08 22.68
CA THR A 343 -8.33 -12.53 22.39
C THR A 343 -9.22 -12.84 21.19
N GLY A 344 -8.66 -13.50 20.19
CA GLY A 344 -9.39 -13.96 19.00
C GLY A 344 -9.66 -12.86 17.96
N LYS A 345 -9.10 -11.65 18.11
CA LYS A 345 -9.12 -10.66 17.03
C LYS A 345 -8.19 -11.10 15.91
N GLU A 346 -8.75 -11.27 14.74
CA GLU A 346 -7.97 -11.54 13.53
C GLU A 346 -7.29 -10.26 13.05
N LEU A 347 -5.98 -10.32 12.91
CA LEU A 347 -5.14 -9.22 12.47
C LEU A 347 -4.19 -9.70 11.38
N HIS A 348 -3.95 -8.84 10.39
CA HIS A 348 -2.99 -9.11 9.32
C HIS A 348 -2.08 -7.90 9.13
N LEU A 349 -0.80 -8.18 8.85
CA LEU A 349 0.14 -7.15 8.39
C LEU A 349 0.36 -7.34 6.89
N SER A 350 0.22 -6.25 6.14
CA SER A 350 0.36 -6.22 4.68
C SER A 350 0.62 -4.79 4.22
N PRO A 351 0.86 -4.54 2.94
CA PRO A 351 0.92 -3.18 2.40
C PRO A 351 -0.30 -2.32 2.76
N MET A 352 -1.48 -2.93 2.90
CA MET A 352 -2.69 -2.21 3.29
C MET A 352 -2.62 -1.65 4.71
N THR A 353 -1.89 -2.29 5.61
CA THR A 353 -1.69 -1.83 6.99
C THR A 353 -0.99 -0.47 7.06
N ILE A 354 -0.08 -0.18 6.11
CA ILE A 354 0.63 1.11 6.00
C ILE A 354 0.08 2.01 4.91
N PHE A 355 -0.97 1.60 4.21
CA PHE A 355 -1.48 2.33 3.03
C PHE A 355 -1.87 3.78 3.34
N ARG A 356 -2.45 4.04 4.51
CA ARG A 356 -2.87 5.38 4.93
C ARG A 356 -1.78 6.17 5.64
N SER A 357 -0.81 5.49 6.25
CA SER A 357 0.32 6.16 6.89
C SER A 357 1.35 6.64 5.88
N ARG A 358 1.46 5.94 4.76
CA ARG A 358 2.56 6.15 3.80
C ARG A 358 3.94 6.15 4.47
N ASN A 359 4.04 5.43 5.59
CA ASN A 359 5.25 5.31 6.40
C ASN A 359 5.54 3.82 6.63
N ALA A 360 6.70 3.38 6.19
CA ALA A 360 7.13 1.98 6.29
C ALA A 360 7.19 1.42 7.73
N ARG A 361 7.17 2.31 8.73
CA ARG A 361 7.27 1.93 10.14
C ARG A 361 5.98 2.11 10.93
N LEU A 362 4.92 2.59 10.30
CA LEU A 362 3.68 2.92 11.00
C LEU A 362 2.48 2.23 10.33
N GLY A 363 2.04 1.15 10.93
CA GLY A 363 0.78 0.49 10.58
C GLY A 363 -0.39 1.02 11.40
N HIS A 364 -1.60 0.72 10.95
CA HIS A 364 -2.81 1.04 11.70
C HIS A 364 -3.92 0.03 11.47
N GLN A 365 -4.84 -0.04 12.44
CA GLN A 365 -6.08 -0.80 12.36
C GLN A 365 -7.18 -0.01 13.04
N VAL A 366 -8.31 0.20 12.36
CA VAL A 366 -9.52 0.73 12.99
C VAL A 366 -10.14 -0.39 13.83
N LEU A 367 -10.57 -0.04 15.02
CA LEU A 367 -11.28 -0.91 15.95
C LEU A 367 -12.67 -0.31 16.17
N PRO A 368 -13.71 -0.84 15.49
CA PRO A 368 -15.08 -0.36 15.62
C PRO A 368 -15.56 -0.46 17.07
N LEU A 369 -16.20 0.59 17.56
CA LEU A 369 -16.63 0.66 18.97
C LEU A 369 -17.67 -0.39 19.32
N ASP A 370 -18.59 -0.68 18.42
CA ASP A 370 -19.60 -1.73 18.59
C ASP A 370 -18.98 -3.12 18.74
N GLU A 371 -17.97 -3.46 17.92
CA GLU A 371 -17.21 -4.71 18.06
C GLU A 371 -16.45 -4.77 19.39
N LEU A 372 -15.90 -3.64 19.84
CA LEU A 372 -15.18 -3.57 21.12
C LEU A 372 -16.12 -3.74 22.31
N GLN A 373 -17.31 -3.16 22.29
CA GLN A 373 -18.33 -3.32 23.32
C GLN A 373 -18.80 -4.79 23.42
N GLU A 374 -19.08 -5.43 22.28
CA GLU A 374 -19.40 -6.87 22.26
C GLU A 374 -18.22 -7.73 22.80
N ALA A 375 -17.00 -7.37 22.44
CA ALA A 375 -15.80 -8.08 22.92
C ALA A 375 -15.58 -7.87 24.43
N LEU A 376 -15.95 -6.72 24.98
CA LEU A 376 -15.91 -6.44 26.42
C LEU A 376 -16.92 -7.33 27.16
N GLU A 377 -18.17 -7.36 26.70
CA GLU A 377 -19.25 -8.19 27.28
C GLU A 377 -18.91 -9.68 27.25
N THR A 378 -18.27 -10.14 26.17
CA THR A 378 -17.88 -11.56 26.02
C THR A 378 -16.54 -11.90 26.66
N GLY A 379 -15.91 -10.96 27.37
CA GLY A 379 -14.65 -11.18 28.11
C GLY A 379 -13.41 -11.40 27.24
N LYS A 380 -13.44 -10.96 25.98
CA LYS A 380 -12.33 -11.08 25.04
C LYS A 380 -11.27 -9.99 25.22
N LEU A 381 -11.64 -8.84 25.84
CA LEU A 381 -10.72 -7.72 26.06
C LEU A 381 -9.94 -7.90 27.37
N LYS A 382 -8.67 -7.46 27.33
CA LYS A 382 -7.74 -7.48 28.47
C LYS A 382 -6.93 -6.20 28.51
N GLY A 383 -6.12 -6.05 29.55
CA GLY A 383 -5.09 -5.01 29.66
C GLY A 383 -5.61 -3.58 29.44
N ASN A 384 -4.82 -2.81 28.72
CA ASN A 384 -5.10 -1.40 28.45
C ASN A 384 -6.35 -1.21 27.57
N LEU A 385 -6.56 -2.09 26.60
CA LEU A 385 -7.73 -1.99 25.71
C LEU A 385 -9.03 -2.15 26.51
N LYS A 386 -9.10 -3.15 27.40
CA LYS A 386 -10.26 -3.33 28.27
C LYS A 386 -10.54 -2.09 29.10
N THR A 387 -9.51 -1.59 29.82
CA THR A 387 -9.66 -0.40 30.67
C THR A 387 -10.12 0.83 29.89
N LEU A 388 -9.63 1.00 28.65
CA LEU A 388 -10.02 2.10 27.79
C LEU A 388 -11.49 1.99 27.36
N VAL A 389 -11.91 0.81 26.91
CA VAL A 389 -13.29 0.58 26.43
C VAL A 389 -14.31 0.69 27.57
N GLU A 390 -13.97 0.25 28.80
CA GLU A 390 -14.81 0.43 30.00
C GLU A 390 -15.09 1.92 30.34
N GLN A 391 -14.25 2.85 29.85
CA GLN A 391 -14.37 4.29 30.04
C GLN A 391 -15.06 5.01 28.87
N MET A 392 -15.41 4.29 27.82
CA MET A 392 -16.06 4.85 26.63
C MET A 392 -17.58 4.73 26.74
N GLY A 393 -18.27 5.77 26.25
CA GLY A 393 -19.72 5.78 26.08
C GLY A 393 -20.16 5.07 24.79
N GLU A 394 -21.48 4.90 24.64
CA GLU A 394 -22.06 4.25 23.46
C GLU A 394 -21.96 5.11 22.18
N GLU A 395 -21.89 6.43 22.32
CA GLU A 395 -21.88 7.39 21.22
C GLU A 395 -20.49 8.06 21.05
N GLU A 396 -19.43 7.25 21.05
CA GLU A 396 -18.07 7.75 20.82
C GLU A 396 -17.53 7.26 19.47
N ASN A 397 -16.42 7.86 19.06
CA ASN A 397 -15.71 7.45 17.85
C ASN A 397 -15.06 6.07 18.03
N ASP A 398 -14.84 5.38 16.90
CA ASP A 398 -14.01 4.19 16.85
C ASP A 398 -12.61 4.46 17.40
N LEU A 399 -11.95 3.43 17.91
CA LEU A 399 -10.54 3.51 18.29
C LEU A 399 -9.63 3.24 17.08
N LEU A 400 -8.41 3.77 17.13
CA LEU A 400 -7.36 3.42 16.18
C LEU A 400 -6.21 2.74 16.93
N LEU A 401 -5.86 1.53 16.51
CA LEU A 401 -4.63 0.88 16.91
C LEU A 401 -3.50 1.35 15.98
N LEU A 402 -2.51 2.02 16.53
CA LEU A 402 -1.26 2.35 15.83
C LEU A 402 -0.20 1.30 16.17
N MET A 403 0.51 0.85 15.14
CA MET A 403 1.55 -0.17 15.22
C MET A 403 2.87 0.40 14.70
N ARG A 404 3.79 0.72 15.60
CA ARG A 404 5.14 1.15 15.20
C ARG A 404 6.01 -0.09 15.01
N PHE A 405 6.32 -0.45 13.77
CA PHE A 405 7.09 -1.65 13.42
C PHE A 405 8.55 -1.58 13.89
N LYS A 406 8.99 -2.67 14.54
CA LYS A 406 10.34 -2.89 15.05
C LYS A 406 11.34 -3.22 13.96
#